data_cc0e0659cd90fad8780f2fabf7704cef
#
_entry.id   cc0e0659cd90fad8780f2fabf7704cef
#
_cell.length_a   1.000
_cell.length_b   1.000
_cell.length_c   1.000
_cell.angle_alpha   90.00
_cell.angle_beta   90.00
_cell.angle_gamma   90.00
#
_symmetry.space_group_name_H-M   'P 1'
#
loop_
_entity.id
_entity.type
_entity.pdbx_description
1 polymer ?
#
loop_
_entity_poly.entity_id
_entity_poly.type
_entity_poly.pdbx_seq_one_letter_code
_entity_poly.pdbx_strand_id
1 'polypeptide(L)'
;MNLFDILGPVMVGPSSSHTAGAVRIGYISGKLLQDHVVKAEILLHGSFATTGIGHGTDKALIAGLLGMRPDDIRIPDSFFLAKRDGMEFSFSTITLKDAHPNTAVLRLTGEHGRKIEVQAASIGGGRILIAKLDGIEVNFSAEKPTLIVHNVCLLYTSPSPRDS
;
A
#
# COMPACT_ATOMS: atom_id res chain seq x y z
N MET A 1 20.32 7.05 24.87
CA MET A 1 19.75 6.75 24.74
C MET A 1 19.21 6.39 24.56
N ASN A 2 19.44 6.26 24.57
CA ASN A 2 18.75 5.67 24.40
C ASN A 2 18.26 5.45 23.79
N LEU A 3 18.35 5.13 23.42
CA LEU A 3 17.72 4.87 22.85
C LEU A 3 16.76 4.74 22.64
N PHE A 4 16.71 4.67 23.08
CA PHE A 4 15.59 4.64 22.92
C PHE A 4 15.15 5.19 22.59
N ASP A 5 16.08 5.42 22.92
CA ASP A 5 15.54 5.96 22.69
C ASP A 5 15.45 6.40 21.84
N ILE A 6 16.20 6.27 21.61
CA ILE A 6 15.97 6.65 20.88
C ILE A 6 15.32 6.39 20.04
N LEU A 7 15.24 5.98 20.18
CA LEU A 7 14.37 5.77 19.62
C LEU A 7 13.44 5.93 19.22
N GLY A 8 13.65 6.13 19.34
CA GLY A 8 12.74 6.24 19.07
C GLY A 8 11.92 6.47 18.83
N PRO A 9 12.02 6.67 18.81
CA PRO A 9 11.09 6.88 18.67
C PRO A 9 10.25 6.76 18.23
N VAL A 10 10.51 6.57 18.30
CA VAL A 10 9.76 6.54 17.99
C VAL A 10 8.87 6.34 17.56
N MET A 11 9.06 6.35 17.51
CA MET A 11 8.23 6.18 17.07
C MET A 11 7.39 5.48 17.02
N VAL A 12 7.52 5.24 17.39
CA VAL A 12 6.73 4.36 17.44
C VAL A 12 5.46 4.69 17.89
N GLY A 13 4.84 4.57 18.51
CA GLY A 13 3.61 5.03 19.04
C GLY A 13 2.39 4.48 18.35
N PRO A 14 1.21 4.98 18.69
CA PRO A 14 -0.04 4.43 18.17
C PRO A 14 -0.13 4.50 16.66
N SER A 15 0.47 5.52 16.06
CA SER A 15 0.40 5.66 14.62
C SER A 15 1.34 4.73 13.88
N SER A 16 2.27 4.08 14.58
CA SER A 16 3.25 3.26 13.88
C SER A 16 2.61 2.06 13.21
N SER A 17 1.54 1.51 13.80
CA SER A 17 0.82 0.40 13.17
C SER A 17 0.16 0.83 11.87
N HIS A 18 -0.50 1.99 11.88
CA HIS A 18 -1.10 2.52 10.66
C HIS A 18 -0.03 2.86 9.64
N THR A 19 1.06 3.48 10.08
CA THR A 19 2.14 3.87 9.18
C THR A 19 2.79 2.64 8.56
N ALA A 20 3.15 1.66 9.38
CA ALA A 20 3.79 0.45 8.88
C ALA A 20 2.89 -0.30 7.91
N GLY A 21 1.61 -0.43 8.27
CA GLY A 21 0.64 -1.09 7.39
C GLY A 21 0.50 -0.36 6.07
N ALA A 22 0.41 0.97 6.12
CA ALA A 22 0.24 1.77 4.92
C ALA A 22 1.47 1.66 4.01
N VAL A 23 2.68 1.70 4.57
CA VAL A 23 3.89 1.52 3.76
C VAL A 23 3.86 0.16 3.08
N ARG A 24 3.49 -0.89 3.81
CA ARG A 24 3.44 -2.23 3.24
C ARG A 24 2.38 -2.33 2.14
N ILE A 25 1.23 -1.69 2.33
CA ILE A 25 0.20 -1.67 1.28
C ILE A 25 0.76 -1.05 0.01
N GLY A 26 1.43 0.11 0.12
CA GLY A 26 2.04 0.74 -1.03
C GLY A 26 3.12 -0.12 -1.67
N TYR A 27 3.97 -0.70 -0.83
CA TYR A 27 5.08 -1.53 -1.31
C TYR A 27 4.58 -2.74 -2.09
N ILE A 28 3.62 -3.49 -1.51
CA ILE A 28 3.08 -4.68 -2.17
C ILE A 28 2.32 -4.30 -3.43
N SER A 29 1.55 -3.22 -3.38
CA SER A 29 0.79 -2.77 -4.55
C SER A 29 1.72 -2.45 -5.72
N GLY A 30 2.83 -1.77 -5.45
CA GLY A 30 3.81 -1.48 -6.47
C GLY A 30 4.45 -2.74 -7.04
N LYS A 31 4.71 -3.72 -6.17
CA LYS A 31 5.26 -5.01 -6.63
C LYS A 31 4.27 -5.76 -7.49
N LEU A 32 2.98 -5.72 -7.13
CA LEU A 32 1.94 -6.39 -7.91
C LEU A 32 1.78 -5.77 -9.29
N LEU A 33 2.02 -4.46 -9.41
CA LEU A 33 1.98 -3.82 -10.72
C LEU A 33 3.09 -4.32 -11.64
N GLN A 34 4.24 -4.67 -11.08
CA GLN A 34 5.40 -5.17 -11.83
C GLN A 34 5.89 -4.17 -12.88
N ASP A 35 5.82 -2.90 -12.52
CA ASP A 35 6.23 -1.82 -13.41
C ASP A 35 6.54 -0.61 -12.53
N HIS A 36 7.23 0.37 -13.09
CA HIS A 36 7.50 1.62 -12.40
C HIS A 36 6.21 2.43 -12.33
N VAL A 37 5.79 2.79 -11.13
CA VAL A 37 4.54 3.52 -10.93
C VAL A 37 4.73 4.96 -11.41
N VAL A 38 3.92 5.40 -12.36
CA VAL A 38 3.93 6.78 -12.82
C VAL A 38 2.67 7.52 -12.44
N LYS A 39 1.62 6.80 -12.06
CA LYS A 39 0.39 7.43 -11.60
C LYS A 39 -0.25 6.57 -10.53
N ALA A 40 -0.71 7.21 -9.47
CA ALA A 40 -1.39 6.53 -8.36
C ALA A 40 -2.62 7.32 -7.95
N GLU A 41 -3.77 6.69 -8.07
CA GLU A 41 -5.00 7.25 -7.54
C GLU A 41 -5.34 6.44 -6.29
N ILE A 42 -5.39 7.11 -5.14
CA ILE A 42 -5.54 6.42 -3.86
C ILE A 42 -6.84 6.86 -3.21
N LEU A 43 -7.70 5.89 -2.92
CA LEU A 43 -8.98 6.14 -2.27
C LEU A 43 -8.94 5.53 -0.88
N LEU A 44 -9.25 6.33 0.12
CA LEU A 44 -9.14 5.91 1.51
C LEU A 44 -10.53 5.72 2.09
N HIS A 45 -10.69 4.64 2.85
CA HIS A 45 -11.96 4.25 3.47
C HIS A 45 -11.82 4.24 4.98
N GLY A 46 -12.89 4.56 5.67
CA GLY A 46 -12.99 4.41 7.13
C GLY A 46 -11.99 5.27 7.88
N SER A 47 -11.24 4.66 8.77
CA SER A 47 -10.25 5.39 9.57
C SER A 47 -9.15 5.97 8.72
N PHE A 48 -8.78 5.30 7.65
CA PHE A 48 -7.80 5.88 6.71
C PHE A 48 -8.33 7.16 6.09
N ALA A 49 -9.64 7.22 5.81
CA ALA A 49 -10.24 8.44 5.25
C ALA A 49 -10.28 9.58 6.26
N THR A 50 -10.60 9.26 7.52
CA THR A 50 -10.78 10.31 8.52
C THR A 50 -9.48 10.80 9.11
N THR A 51 -8.47 9.94 9.22
CA THR A 51 -7.22 10.29 9.88
C THR A 51 -5.99 10.12 9.00
N GLY A 52 -6.15 9.66 7.77
CA GLY A 52 -5.00 9.33 6.94
C GLY A 52 -4.39 10.52 6.22
N ILE A 53 -5.23 11.39 5.69
CA ILE A 53 -4.74 12.52 4.90
C ILE A 53 -4.21 13.59 5.86
N GLY A 54 -2.95 13.96 5.66
CA GLY A 54 -2.31 14.94 6.51
C GLY A 54 -1.77 14.39 7.83
N HIS A 55 -1.98 13.10 8.11
CA HIS A 55 -1.55 12.50 9.37
C HIS A 55 -0.55 11.36 9.18
N GLY A 56 0.04 11.27 8.02
CA GLY A 56 1.13 10.33 7.80
C GLY A 56 0.78 9.11 6.97
N THR A 57 -0.48 8.69 6.96
CA THR A 57 -0.89 7.52 6.18
C THR A 57 -0.70 7.76 4.69
N ASP A 58 -1.04 8.97 4.23
CA ASP A 58 -0.89 9.34 2.83
C ASP A 58 0.57 9.26 2.41
N LYS A 59 1.48 9.83 3.21
CA LYS A 59 2.91 9.79 2.90
C LYS A 59 3.44 8.37 2.98
N ALA A 60 2.92 7.57 3.90
CA ALA A 60 3.34 6.19 4.05
C ALA A 60 2.97 5.36 2.82
N LEU A 61 1.76 5.55 2.29
CA LEU A 61 1.34 4.85 1.08
C LEU A 61 2.24 5.20 -0.10
N ILE A 62 2.53 6.48 -0.29
CA ILE A 62 3.41 6.91 -1.37
C ILE A 62 4.83 6.37 -1.16
N ALA A 63 5.32 6.39 0.08
CA ALA A 63 6.65 5.86 0.39
C ALA A 63 6.74 4.40 -0.01
N GLY A 64 5.70 3.62 0.30
CA GLY A 64 5.66 2.21 -0.10
C GLY A 64 5.72 2.04 -1.61
N LEU A 65 4.97 2.87 -2.34
CA LEU A 65 4.99 2.83 -3.79
C LEU A 65 6.37 3.15 -4.35
N LEU A 66 7.15 3.94 -3.62
CA LEU A 66 8.53 4.24 -4.02
C LEU A 66 9.52 3.14 -3.64
N GLY A 67 9.04 2.09 -2.98
CA GLY A 67 9.89 0.98 -2.58
C GLY A 67 10.48 1.09 -1.20
N MET A 68 10.03 2.03 -0.39
CA MET A 68 10.53 2.20 0.96
C MET A 68 9.94 1.15 1.90
N ARG A 69 10.68 0.89 2.98
CA ARG A 69 10.22 0.01 4.05
C ARG A 69 9.67 0.85 5.20
N PRO A 70 8.95 0.22 6.13
CA PRO A 70 8.31 0.97 7.22
C PRO A 70 9.25 1.76 8.11
N ASP A 71 10.52 1.40 8.18
CA ASP A 71 11.49 2.11 9.01
C ASP A 71 12.30 3.14 8.24
N ASP A 72 11.94 3.44 7.01
CA ASP A 72 12.70 4.38 6.18
C ASP A 72 12.51 5.80 6.69
N ILE A 73 13.61 6.50 6.93
CA ILE A 73 13.56 7.86 7.45
C ILE A 73 13.06 8.87 6.43
N ARG A 74 12.98 8.48 5.15
CA ARG A 74 12.53 9.37 4.08
C ARG A 74 11.02 9.42 3.92
N ILE A 75 10.28 8.61 4.70
CA ILE A 75 8.82 8.57 4.57
C ILE A 75 8.18 9.96 4.63
N PRO A 76 8.57 10.86 5.54
CA PRO A 76 7.97 12.19 5.56
C PRO A 76 8.20 13.01 4.29
N ASP A 77 9.24 12.68 3.54
CA ASP A 77 9.58 13.38 2.30
C ASP A 77 9.09 12.66 1.05
N SER A 78 8.23 11.65 1.22
CA SER A 78 7.84 10.79 0.11
C SER A 78 7.11 11.55 -1.00
N PHE A 79 6.30 12.56 -0.67
CA PHE A 79 5.61 13.33 -1.68
C PHE A 79 6.60 14.06 -2.58
N PHE A 80 7.59 14.69 -1.97
CA PHE A 80 8.63 15.38 -2.74
C PHE A 80 9.40 14.41 -3.63
N LEU A 81 9.78 13.27 -3.04
CA LEU A 81 10.54 12.26 -3.77
C LEU A 81 9.73 11.66 -4.92
N ALA A 82 8.44 11.45 -4.70
CA ALA A 82 7.56 10.91 -5.75
C ALA A 82 7.43 11.88 -6.90
N LYS A 83 7.24 13.16 -6.61
CA LYS A 83 7.12 14.17 -7.67
C LYS A 83 8.43 14.29 -8.44
N ARG A 84 9.55 14.24 -7.75
CA ARG A 84 10.86 14.27 -8.39
C ARG A 84 11.05 13.07 -9.31
N ASP A 85 10.47 11.93 -8.94
CA ASP A 85 10.57 10.70 -9.73
C ASP A 85 9.56 10.67 -10.88
N GLY A 86 8.74 11.70 -11.00
CA GLY A 86 7.76 11.76 -12.08
C GLY A 86 6.42 11.10 -11.79
N MET A 87 6.17 10.73 -10.53
CA MET A 87 4.91 10.10 -10.17
C MET A 87 3.83 11.14 -9.92
N GLU A 88 2.69 10.99 -10.58
CA GLU A 88 1.50 11.76 -10.27
C GLU A 88 0.66 10.96 -9.28
N PHE A 89 0.14 11.63 -8.27
CA PHE A 89 -0.70 10.93 -7.31
C PHE A 89 -1.81 11.85 -6.79
N SER A 90 -2.91 11.22 -6.40
CA SER A 90 -4.03 11.94 -5.82
C SER A 90 -4.65 11.09 -4.72
N PHE A 91 -5.29 11.79 -3.79
CA PHE A 91 -5.99 11.14 -2.68
C PHE A 91 -7.45 11.60 -2.68
N SER A 92 -8.34 10.65 -2.41
CA SER A 92 -9.75 10.94 -2.20
C SER A 92 -10.30 9.94 -1.21
N THR A 93 -11.57 10.06 -0.88
CA THR A 93 -12.20 9.16 0.07
C THR A 93 -13.23 8.32 -0.65
N ILE A 94 -13.50 7.14 -0.08
CA ILE A 94 -14.48 6.22 -0.62
C ILE A 94 -15.17 5.54 0.55
N THR A 95 -16.42 5.16 0.39
CA THR A 95 -17.14 4.35 1.35
C THR A 95 -17.34 2.98 0.74
N LEU A 96 -16.77 1.97 1.41
CA LEU A 96 -16.85 0.58 0.94
C LEU A 96 -17.73 -0.21 1.89
N LYS A 97 -18.55 -1.07 1.32
CA LYS A 97 -19.41 -1.92 2.12
C LYS A 97 -18.63 -3.12 2.62
N ASP A 98 -18.76 -3.42 3.91
CA ASP A 98 -18.15 -4.60 4.52
C ASP A 98 -16.64 -4.63 4.42
N ALA A 99 -16.01 -3.45 4.38
CA ALA A 99 -14.55 -3.37 4.33
C ALA A 99 -13.99 -3.00 5.70
N HIS A 100 -12.76 -3.45 5.95
CA HIS A 100 -12.06 -3.09 7.18
C HIS A 100 -11.92 -1.58 7.28
N PRO A 101 -11.99 -0.99 8.49
CA PRO A 101 -11.88 0.48 8.63
C PRO A 101 -10.60 1.07 8.09
N ASN A 102 -9.52 0.30 8.06
CA ASN A 102 -8.23 0.80 7.58
C ASN A 102 -7.95 0.25 6.18
N THR A 103 -8.83 0.54 5.24
CA THR A 103 -8.74 0.04 3.88
C THR A 103 -8.37 1.18 2.92
N ALA A 104 -7.53 0.86 1.96
CA ALA A 104 -7.19 1.75 0.86
C ALA A 104 -7.37 1.02 -0.47
N VAL A 105 -7.82 1.76 -1.47
CA VAL A 105 -7.88 1.28 -2.84
C VAL A 105 -6.86 2.06 -3.63
N LEU A 106 -5.92 1.36 -4.26
CA LEU A 106 -4.86 1.97 -5.04
C LEU A 106 -5.05 1.60 -6.50
N ARG A 107 -5.27 2.62 -7.34
CA ARG A 107 -5.34 2.44 -8.78
C ARG A 107 -4.03 2.94 -9.35
N LEU A 108 -3.21 2.02 -9.83
CA LEU A 108 -1.85 2.32 -10.24
C LEU A 108 -1.69 2.17 -11.74
N THR A 109 -0.90 3.07 -12.31
CA THR A 109 -0.53 2.98 -13.73
C THR A 109 1.00 2.96 -13.78
N GLY A 110 1.54 2.05 -14.56
CA GLY A 110 2.97 1.90 -14.73
C GLY A 110 3.47 2.63 -15.96
N GLU A 111 4.78 2.77 -16.01
CA GLU A 111 5.47 3.47 -17.09
C GLU A 111 5.20 2.84 -18.45
N HIS A 112 5.00 1.53 -18.49
CA HIS A 112 4.76 0.79 -19.72
C HIS A 112 3.28 0.53 -19.96
N GLY A 113 2.41 1.27 -19.29
CA GLY A 113 0.98 1.16 -19.51
C GLY A 113 0.24 0.11 -18.70
N ARG A 114 0.95 -0.62 -17.85
CA ARG A 114 0.29 -1.60 -16.98
C ARG A 114 -0.58 -0.88 -15.97
N LYS A 115 -1.70 -1.49 -15.63
CA LYS A 115 -2.63 -0.93 -14.65
C LYS A 115 -3.08 -2.02 -13.70
N ILE A 116 -3.27 -1.65 -12.44
CA ILE A 116 -3.78 -2.56 -11.44
C ILE A 116 -4.60 -1.79 -10.42
N GLU A 117 -5.62 -2.43 -9.88
CA GLU A 117 -6.38 -1.87 -8.76
C GLU A 117 -6.25 -2.83 -7.58
N VAL A 118 -5.75 -2.33 -6.46
CA VAL A 118 -5.52 -3.12 -5.26
C VAL A 118 -6.38 -2.57 -4.14
N GLN A 119 -7.19 -3.41 -3.51
CA GLN A 119 -7.88 -3.06 -2.29
C GLN A 119 -7.24 -3.82 -1.14
N ALA A 120 -6.66 -3.08 -0.20
CA ALA A 120 -5.91 -3.68 0.88
C ALA A 120 -6.22 -2.99 2.20
N ALA A 121 -6.08 -3.73 3.29
CA ALA A 121 -6.36 -3.23 4.63
C ALA A 121 -5.15 -3.44 5.53
N SER A 122 -4.93 -2.48 6.42
CA SER A 122 -3.99 -2.64 7.52
C SER A 122 -4.75 -3.26 8.68
N ILE A 123 -4.34 -4.44 9.09
CA ILE A 123 -5.07 -5.22 10.09
C ILE A 123 -4.38 -5.23 11.45
N GLY A 124 -3.39 -4.34 11.65
CA GLY A 124 -2.72 -4.19 12.94
C GLY A 124 -1.38 -4.88 12.98
N GLY A 125 -0.47 -4.32 13.79
CA GLY A 125 0.88 -4.87 13.94
C GLY A 125 1.71 -4.83 12.68
N GLY A 126 1.42 -3.89 11.79
CA GLY A 126 2.12 -3.79 10.51
C GLY A 126 1.70 -4.83 9.48
N ARG A 127 0.73 -5.68 9.82
CA ARG A 127 0.25 -6.70 8.88
C ARG A 127 -0.83 -6.13 7.98
N ILE A 128 -0.93 -6.69 6.78
CA ILE A 128 -1.92 -6.24 5.81
C ILE A 128 -2.65 -7.43 5.22
N LEU A 129 -3.84 -7.13 4.69
CA LEU A 129 -4.66 -8.11 4.00
C LEU A 129 -5.00 -7.54 2.64
N ILE A 130 -4.69 -8.28 1.57
CA ILE A 130 -5.11 -7.91 0.23
C ILE A 130 -6.49 -8.50 0.03
N ALA A 131 -7.48 -7.63 -0.09
CA ALA A 131 -8.86 -8.07 -0.17
C ALA A 131 -9.33 -8.25 -1.60
N LYS A 132 -8.93 -7.36 -2.50
CA LYS A 132 -9.32 -7.45 -3.92
C LYS A 132 -8.18 -7.04 -4.80
N LEU A 133 -8.18 -7.61 -6.01
CA LEU A 133 -7.18 -7.32 -7.03
C LEU A 133 -7.92 -7.23 -8.35
N ASP A 134 -7.95 -6.03 -8.93
CA ASP A 134 -8.71 -5.74 -10.15
C ASP A 134 -10.17 -6.16 -10.03
N GLY A 135 -10.75 -5.90 -8.85
CA GLY A 135 -12.14 -6.22 -8.59
C GLY A 135 -12.42 -7.65 -8.20
N ILE A 136 -11.41 -8.51 -8.22
CA ILE A 136 -11.56 -9.92 -7.89
C ILE A 136 -11.18 -10.13 -6.43
N GLU A 137 -12.03 -10.80 -5.66
CA GLU A 137 -11.74 -11.08 -4.25
C GLU A 137 -10.65 -12.12 -4.14
N VAL A 138 -9.61 -11.81 -3.39
CA VAL A 138 -8.48 -12.72 -3.24
C VAL A 138 -8.19 -13.06 -1.78
N ASN A 139 -8.38 -12.14 -0.86
CA ASN A 139 -8.29 -12.37 0.59
C ASN A 139 -7.05 -13.14 1.03
N PHE A 140 -5.88 -12.55 0.82
CA PHE A 140 -4.67 -13.16 1.33
C PHE A 140 -3.84 -12.16 2.12
N SER A 141 -3.09 -12.70 3.08
CA SER A 141 -2.23 -11.94 3.97
C SER A 141 -0.87 -11.74 3.30
N ALA A 142 -0.39 -10.52 3.30
CA ALA A 142 0.86 -10.17 2.62
C ALA A 142 2.01 -10.17 3.62
N GLU A 143 2.31 -11.31 4.19
CA GLU A 143 3.40 -11.41 5.16
C GLU A 143 4.74 -11.64 4.48
N LYS A 144 4.72 -12.30 3.33
CA LYS A 144 5.95 -12.57 2.58
C LYS A 144 5.75 -12.06 1.16
N PRO A 145 6.24 -10.86 0.86
CA PRO A 145 5.94 -10.23 -0.43
C PRO A 145 6.29 -11.08 -1.64
N THR A 146 7.39 -11.82 -1.58
CA THR A 146 7.81 -12.65 -2.70
C THR A 146 6.76 -13.72 -3.02
N LEU A 147 6.23 -14.37 -2.00
CA LEU A 147 5.18 -15.36 -2.21
C LEU A 147 3.92 -14.74 -2.77
N ILE A 148 3.57 -13.57 -2.29
CA ILE A 148 2.37 -12.88 -2.74
C ILE A 148 2.48 -12.56 -4.23
N VAL A 149 3.60 -12.02 -4.66
CA VAL A 149 3.81 -11.69 -6.07
C VAL A 149 3.71 -12.95 -6.92
N HIS A 150 4.29 -14.05 -6.46
CA HIS A 150 4.23 -15.29 -7.17
C HIS A 150 2.79 -15.79 -7.30
N ASN A 151 2.03 -15.73 -6.22
CA ASN A 151 0.63 -16.16 -6.24
C ASN A 151 -0.21 -15.32 -7.18
N VAL A 152 0.04 -14.03 -7.22
CA VAL A 152 -0.68 -13.16 -8.13
C VAL A 152 -0.36 -13.52 -9.57
N CYS A 153 0.88 -13.82 -9.87
CA CYS A 153 1.24 -14.28 -11.21
C CYS A 153 0.47 -15.54 -11.58
N LEU A 154 0.33 -16.48 -10.65
CA LEU A 154 -0.45 -17.68 -10.90
C LEU A 154 -1.90 -17.36 -11.16
N LEU A 155 -2.48 -16.43 -10.38
CA LEU A 155 -3.87 -16.04 -10.58
C LEU A 155 -4.08 -15.44 -11.96
N TYR A 156 -3.12 -14.66 -12.44
CA TYR A 156 -3.27 -14.04 -13.74
C TYR A 156 -2.96 -14.97 -14.90
N THR A 157 -2.07 -15.92 -14.69
CA THR A 157 -1.62 -16.76 -15.81
C THR A 157 -2.33 -18.08 -15.91
N SER A 158 -3.07 -18.46 -14.91
CA SER A 158 -3.72 -19.75 -14.93
C SER A 158 -5.23 -19.65 -15.02
N PRO A 159 -5.74 -18.81 -15.74
CA PRO A 159 -7.15 -18.80 -15.89
C PRO A 159 -7.47 -19.87 -16.75
N SER A 160 -7.09 -20.03 -17.29
CA SER A 160 -7.52 -20.77 -18.05
C SER A 160 -7.12 -21.96 -17.87
N PRO A 161 -6.67 -22.35 -17.80
CA PRO A 161 -6.56 -23.60 -17.86
C PRO A 161 -7.21 -24.27 -16.95
N ARG A 162 -7.44 -23.95 -16.66
CA ARG A 162 -7.96 -24.44 -16.07
C ARG A 162 -8.88 -24.63 -16.34
N ASP A 163 -8.76 -24.28 -16.55
CA ASP A 163 -9.41 -24.33 -16.80
C ASP A 163 -9.54 -24.92 -17.25
N SER A 164 -9.17 -25.19 -17.44
CA SER A 164 -9.36 -25.75 -17.80
C SER A 164 -9.43 -26.37 -17.75
#